data_e7d033b2f17c909908ddfaa7dd2f199d
#
_entry.id   e7d033b2f17c909908ddfaa7dd2f199d
#
_cell.length_a   1.000
_cell.length_b   1.000
_cell.length_c   1.000
_cell.angle_alpha   90.00
_cell.angle_beta   90.00
_cell.angle_gamma   90.00
#
_symmetry.space_group_name_H-M   'P 1'
#
loop_
_entity.id
_entity.type
_entity.pdbx_description
1 polymer ?
#
loop_
_entity_poly.entity_id
_entity_poly.type
_entity_poly.pdbx_seq_one_letter_code
_entity_poly.pdbx_strand_id
1 'polypeptide(L)'
;MQEEAGQQALCELIRSSPERHFVLLSRGVPPGCLTAFQYTGLMTVLEAEDLLFDAGDVRRLFQLSGVNVTDSEIDGILKESVGYPLGVAITARCMSPDKPWTPELVARVFHEVFLYFETAIYRRFDLPVRRFLLELAPFESFDLEMARMVSGDPRAGERLDWI
;
A
#
# COMPACT_ATOMS: atom_id res chain seq x y z
N MET A 1 15.58 5.73 -22.19
CA MET A 1 15.32 6.82 -23.17
C MET A 1 13.90 7.38 -23.12
N GLN A 2 12.79 6.61 -23.32
CA GLN A 2 11.42 7.17 -23.22
C GLN A 2 11.06 7.58 -21.79
N GLU A 3 11.48 6.86 -20.80
CA GLU A 3 11.22 7.11 -19.39
C GLU A 3 11.95 8.36 -18.88
N GLU A 4 13.21 8.53 -19.22
CA GLU A 4 13.99 9.73 -18.88
C GLU A 4 13.43 11.01 -19.52
N ALA A 5 12.98 10.93 -20.77
CA ALA A 5 12.33 12.06 -21.44
C ALA A 5 11.01 12.46 -20.74
N GLY A 6 10.24 11.47 -20.27
CA GLY A 6 9.02 11.70 -19.50
C GLY A 6 9.30 12.34 -18.15
N GLN A 7 10.34 11.88 -17.45
CA GLN A 7 10.77 12.44 -16.17
C GLN A 7 11.26 13.90 -16.32
N GLN A 8 12.03 14.19 -17.36
CA GLN A 8 12.49 15.56 -17.67
C GLN A 8 11.32 16.48 -17.96
N ALA A 9 10.37 16.04 -18.80
CA ALA A 9 9.17 16.81 -19.12
C ALA A 9 8.33 17.13 -17.87
N LEU A 10 8.21 16.17 -16.94
CA LEU A 10 7.55 16.37 -15.65
C LEU A 10 8.26 17.46 -14.83
N CYS A 11 9.59 17.39 -14.72
CA CYS A 11 10.37 18.38 -13.98
C CYS A 11 10.26 19.78 -14.61
N GLU A 12 10.20 19.89 -15.93
CA GLU A 12 9.97 21.15 -16.64
C GLU A 12 8.56 21.69 -16.39
N LEU A 13 7.55 20.83 -16.43
CA LEU A 13 6.18 21.20 -16.12
C LEU A 13 6.04 21.78 -14.70
N ILE A 14 6.65 21.13 -13.71
CA ILE A 14 6.64 21.59 -12.32
C ILE A 14 7.31 22.97 -12.21
N ARG A 15 8.50 23.15 -12.81
CA ARG A 15 9.24 24.43 -12.79
C ARG A 15 8.49 25.56 -13.48
N SER A 16 7.81 25.27 -14.58
CA SER A 16 7.06 26.26 -15.36
C SER A 16 5.70 26.63 -14.76
N SER A 17 5.29 25.95 -13.69
CA SER A 17 3.97 26.15 -13.10
C SER A 17 4.05 26.37 -11.58
N PRO A 18 4.74 27.44 -11.10
CA PRO A 18 5.01 27.66 -9.68
C PRO A 18 3.74 27.87 -8.83
N GLU A 19 2.65 28.29 -9.45
CA GLU A 19 1.35 28.52 -8.79
C GLU A 19 0.53 27.23 -8.62
N ARG A 20 1.03 26.08 -9.08
CA ARG A 20 0.31 24.82 -9.01
C ARG A 20 0.91 23.89 -7.97
N HIS A 21 0.03 23.15 -7.30
CA HIS A 21 0.42 22.05 -6.44
C HIS A 21 0.34 20.73 -7.24
N PHE A 22 1.41 19.95 -7.16
CA PHE A 22 1.50 18.64 -7.81
C PHE A 22 1.50 17.56 -6.74
N VAL A 23 0.70 16.52 -6.94
CA VAL A 23 0.72 15.30 -6.14
C VAL A 23 1.15 14.17 -7.08
N LEU A 24 2.30 13.57 -6.78
CA LEU A 24 2.87 12.47 -7.55
C LEU A 24 2.70 11.18 -6.76
N LEU A 25 2.11 10.18 -7.37
CA LEU A 25 1.95 8.85 -6.78
C LEU A 25 2.87 7.87 -7.51
N SER A 26 3.73 7.20 -6.76
CA SER A 26 4.68 6.21 -7.29
C SER A 26 4.73 4.99 -6.37
N ARG A 27 5.05 3.83 -6.93
CA ARG A 27 5.36 2.62 -6.15
C ARG A 27 6.84 2.54 -5.78
N GLY A 28 7.68 3.30 -6.44
CA GLY A 28 9.13 3.30 -6.25
C GLY A 28 9.66 4.65 -5.83
N VAL A 29 10.95 4.68 -5.57
CA VAL A 29 11.70 5.88 -5.19
C VAL A 29 11.50 6.98 -6.26
N PRO A 30 11.30 8.23 -5.86
CA PRO A 30 11.20 9.34 -6.79
C PRO A 30 12.43 9.41 -7.72
N PRO A 31 12.26 9.67 -9.02
CA PRO A 31 13.38 9.77 -9.94
C PRO A 31 14.33 10.90 -9.54
N GLY A 32 15.62 10.70 -9.79
CA GLY A 32 16.69 11.63 -9.38
C GLY A 32 16.49 13.08 -9.83
N CYS A 33 15.78 13.33 -10.95
CA CYS A 33 15.47 14.68 -11.41
C CYS A 33 14.55 15.44 -10.45
N LEU A 34 13.78 14.77 -9.58
CA LEU A 34 12.94 15.38 -8.54
C LEU A 34 13.70 15.67 -7.23
N THR A 35 14.87 15.05 -7.04
CA THR A 35 15.67 15.21 -5.81
C THR A 35 16.03 16.68 -5.52
N ALA A 36 16.25 17.47 -6.57
CA ALA A 36 16.55 18.89 -6.41
C ALA A 36 15.39 19.67 -5.76
N PHE A 37 14.15 19.30 -6.04
CA PHE A 37 12.97 19.93 -5.41
C PHE A 37 12.86 19.56 -3.92
N GLN A 38 13.24 18.33 -3.55
CA GLN A 38 13.28 17.90 -2.16
C GLN A 38 14.32 18.69 -1.36
N TYR A 39 15.56 18.81 -1.86
CA TYR A 39 16.62 19.57 -1.19
C TYR A 39 16.34 21.09 -1.09
N THR A 40 15.55 21.62 -2.01
CA THR A 40 15.14 23.04 -1.95
C THR A 40 13.88 23.28 -1.13
N GLY A 41 13.30 22.25 -0.52
CA GLY A 41 12.07 22.36 0.27
C GLY A 41 10.80 22.56 -0.55
N LEU A 42 10.86 22.39 -1.87
CA LEU A 42 9.73 22.53 -2.79
C LEU A 42 8.95 21.23 -2.97
N MET A 43 9.47 20.11 -2.44
CA MET A 43 8.83 18.80 -2.48
C MET A 43 8.95 18.12 -1.12
N THR A 44 7.85 17.55 -0.66
CA THR A 44 7.80 16.62 0.48
C THR A 44 7.53 15.23 -0.07
N VAL A 45 8.29 14.24 0.39
CA VAL A 45 8.04 12.83 0.11
C VAL A 45 7.27 12.26 1.30
N LEU A 46 6.17 11.60 1.02
CA LEU A 46 5.42 10.80 2.00
C LEU A 46 5.69 9.32 1.67
N GLU A 47 6.22 8.60 2.62
CA GLU A 47 6.50 7.17 2.51
C GLU A 47 5.32 6.35 3.05
N ALA A 48 5.39 5.03 2.90
CA ALA A 48 4.30 4.15 3.32
C ALA A 48 3.99 4.27 4.82
N GLU A 49 5.04 4.46 5.62
CA GLU A 49 4.98 4.63 7.08
C GLU A 49 4.23 5.89 7.49
N ASP A 50 4.38 6.99 6.72
CA ASP A 50 3.69 8.27 6.96
C ASP A 50 2.17 8.17 6.70
N LEU A 51 1.74 7.13 6.00
CA LEU A 51 0.34 6.89 5.65
C LEU A 51 -0.34 5.89 6.58
N LEU A 52 0.38 5.30 7.53
CA LEU A 52 -0.21 4.40 8.51
C LEU A 52 -1.10 5.18 9.46
N PHE A 53 -2.26 4.61 9.77
CA PHE A 53 -3.20 5.18 10.73
C PHE A 53 -2.72 4.95 12.16
N ASP A 54 -2.77 6.01 12.96
CA ASP A 54 -2.62 5.94 14.41
C ASP A 54 -3.99 5.75 15.12
N ALA A 55 -3.99 5.71 16.45
CA ALA A 55 -5.20 5.56 17.25
C ALA A 55 -6.19 6.72 17.06
N GLY A 56 -5.70 7.93 16.82
CA GLY A 56 -6.51 9.11 16.54
C GLY A 56 -7.21 9.00 15.19
N ASP A 57 -6.49 8.55 14.17
CA ASP A 57 -7.01 8.35 12.82
C ASP A 57 -8.08 7.24 12.79
N VAL A 58 -7.81 6.11 13.46
CA VAL A 58 -8.80 5.03 13.62
C VAL A 58 -10.06 5.55 14.27
N ARG A 59 -9.94 6.24 15.42
CA ARG A 59 -11.10 6.81 16.12
C ARG A 59 -11.90 7.74 15.22
N ARG A 60 -11.23 8.64 14.50
CA ARG A 60 -11.85 9.59 13.58
C ARG A 60 -12.58 8.89 12.43
N LEU A 61 -11.98 7.89 11.82
CA LEU A 61 -12.61 7.13 10.74
C LEU A 61 -13.89 6.43 11.22
N PHE A 62 -13.84 5.79 12.39
CA PHE A 62 -14.99 5.11 12.96
C PHE A 62 -16.11 6.08 13.33
N GLN A 63 -15.78 7.24 13.91
CA GLN A 63 -16.76 8.31 14.14
C GLN A 63 -17.46 8.77 12.86
N LEU A 64 -16.69 8.96 11.78
CA LEU A 64 -17.24 9.31 10.46
C LEU A 64 -18.13 8.20 9.88
N SER A 65 -17.88 6.96 10.24
CA SER A 65 -18.67 5.80 9.85
C SER A 65 -19.89 5.55 10.77
N GLY A 66 -20.09 6.40 11.78
CA GLY A 66 -21.20 6.28 12.73
C GLY A 66 -21.03 5.14 13.75
N VAL A 67 -19.82 4.62 13.91
CA VAL A 67 -19.51 3.55 14.87
C VAL A 67 -18.65 4.10 15.99
N ASN A 68 -19.04 3.87 17.24
CA ASN A 68 -18.23 4.19 18.40
C ASN A 68 -17.35 3.00 18.74
N VAL A 69 -16.07 3.26 18.95
CA VAL A 69 -15.07 2.25 19.32
C VAL A 69 -14.40 2.64 20.64
N THR A 70 -14.17 1.66 21.48
CA THR A 70 -13.43 1.79 22.72
C THR A 70 -11.91 1.79 22.46
N ASP A 71 -11.12 2.23 23.43
CA ASP A 71 -9.66 2.22 23.30
C ASP A 71 -9.12 0.80 23.10
N SER A 72 -9.68 -0.19 23.81
CA SER A 72 -9.31 -1.60 23.65
C SER A 72 -9.62 -2.15 22.23
N GLU A 73 -10.72 -1.70 21.62
CA GLU A 73 -11.04 -2.09 20.25
C GLU A 73 -10.09 -1.43 19.25
N ILE A 74 -9.72 -0.16 19.48
CA ILE A 74 -8.72 0.55 18.66
C ILE A 74 -7.38 -0.18 18.71
N ASP A 75 -6.92 -0.57 19.90
CA ASP A 75 -5.68 -1.33 20.07
C ASP A 75 -5.75 -2.66 19.31
N GLY A 76 -6.87 -3.36 19.40
CA GLY A 76 -7.11 -4.59 18.63
C GLY A 76 -7.07 -4.38 17.12
N ILE A 77 -7.73 -3.35 16.64
CA ILE A 77 -7.76 -2.99 15.21
C ILE A 77 -6.34 -2.65 14.71
N LEU A 78 -5.60 -1.83 15.45
CA LEU A 78 -4.24 -1.45 15.08
C LEU A 78 -3.28 -2.65 15.11
N LYS A 79 -3.43 -3.55 16.08
CA LYS A 79 -2.63 -4.78 16.15
C LYS A 79 -2.82 -5.65 14.91
N GLU A 80 -4.06 -5.82 14.45
CA GLU A 80 -4.37 -6.69 13.31
C GLU A 80 -4.10 -6.02 11.96
N SER A 81 -4.35 -4.71 11.83
CA SER A 81 -4.15 -3.96 10.58
C SER A 81 -2.75 -3.40 10.41
N VAL A 82 -1.94 -3.37 11.50
CA VAL A 82 -0.64 -2.66 11.57
C VAL A 82 -0.79 -1.19 11.13
N GLY A 83 -1.97 -0.59 11.36
CA GLY A 83 -2.31 0.76 10.90
C GLY A 83 -2.56 0.90 9.40
N TYR A 84 -2.56 -0.19 8.63
CA TYR A 84 -2.74 -0.11 7.17
C TYR A 84 -4.15 0.41 6.82
N PRO A 85 -4.27 1.56 6.12
CA PRO A 85 -5.54 2.27 5.94
C PRO A 85 -6.66 1.43 5.34
N LEU A 86 -6.34 0.56 4.37
CA LEU A 86 -7.33 -0.33 3.75
C LEU A 86 -7.90 -1.34 4.76
N GLY A 87 -7.03 -1.94 5.59
CA GLY A 87 -7.44 -2.88 6.64
C GLY A 87 -8.37 -2.21 7.65
N VAL A 88 -8.00 -1.00 8.10
CA VAL A 88 -8.83 -0.19 9.02
C VAL A 88 -10.17 0.18 8.38
N ALA A 89 -10.18 0.60 7.11
CA ALA A 89 -11.39 0.99 6.40
C ALA A 89 -12.35 -0.20 6.18
N ILE A 90 -11.82 -1.38 5.85
CA ILE A 90 -12.63 -2.60 5.72
C ILE A 90 -13.20 -2.98 7.09
N THR A 91 -12.41 -2.88 8.16
CA THR A 91 -12.87 -3.11 9.53
C THR A 91 -14.03 -2.18 9.88
N ALA A 92 -13.90 -0.88 9.62
CA ALA A 92 -14.97 0.09 9.87
C ALA A 92 -16.26 -0.24 9.11
N ARG A 93 -16.17 -0.81 7.92
CA ARG A 93 -17.34 -1.28 7.15
C ARG A 93 -17.96 -2.56 7.69
N CYS A 94 -17.17 -3.43 8.31
CA CYS A 94 -17.63 -4.70 8.89
C CYS A 94 -18.22 -4.53 10.29
N MET A 95 -17.83 -3.50 11.02
CA MET A 95 -18.33 -3.17 12.34
C MET A 95 -19.65 -2.38 12.26
N SER A 96 -20.49 -2.57 13.26
CA SER A 96 -21.70 -1.78 13.51
C SER A 96 -21.99 -1.82 15.00
N PRO A 97 -22.90 -0.97 15.54
CA PRO A 97 -23.28 -1.01 16.95
C PRO A 97 -23.68 -2.41 17.45
N ASP A 98 -24.30 -3.22 16.58
CA ASP A 98 -24.74 -4.58 16.88
C ASP A 98 -23.65 -5.65 16.60
N LYS A 99 -22.50 -5.25 16.09
CA LYS A 99 -21.37 -6.13 15.72
C LYS A 99 -20.06 -5.54 16.21
N PRO A 100 -19.77 -5.68 17.53
CA PRO A 100 -18.54 -5.19 18.12
C PRO A 100 -17.32 -5.97 17.60
N TRP A 101 -16.13 -5.51 17.98
CA TRP A 101 -14.87 -6.18 17.69
C TRP A 101 -14.80 -7.55 18.37
N THR A 102 -14.85 -8.63 17.58
CA THR A 102 -14.79 -10.02 18.05
C THR A 102 -13.83 -10.83 17.16
N PRO A 103 -13.34 -11.99 17.62
CA PRO A 103 -12.52 -12.89 16.79
C PRO A 103 -13.19 -13.29 15.47
N GLU A 104 -14.50 -13.48 15.47
CA GLU A 104 -15.28 -13.81 14.27
C GLU A 104 -15.30 -12.62 13.29
N LEU A 105 -15.39 -11.40 13.82
CA LEU A 105 -15.28 -10.19 12.99
C LEU A 105 -13.90 -10.05 12.39
N VAL A 106 -12.84 -10.28 13.16
CA VAL A 106 -11.45 -10.29 12.68
C VAL A 106 -11.30 -11.25 11.51
N ALA A 107 -11.74 -12.51 11.66
CA ALA A 107 -11.70 -13.50 10.59
C ALA A 107 -12.45 -13.03 9.33
N ARG A 108 -13.61 -12.38 9.51
CA ARG A 108 -14.37 -11.79 8.41
C ARG A 108 -13.63 -10.64 7.73
N VAL A 109 -13.02 -9.75 8.48
CA VAL A 109 -12.19 -8.65 7.93
C VAL A 109 -11.04 -9.19 7.10
N PHE A 110 -10.31 -10.18 7.60
CA PHE A 110 -9.25 -10.85 6.83
C PHE A 110 -9.77 -11.45 5.53
N HIS A 111 -10.94 -12.08 5.56
CA HIS A 111 -11.56 -12.63 4.36
C HIS A 111 -11.90 -11.53 3.33
N GLU A 112 -12.49 -10.41 3.76
CA GLU A 112 -12.82 -9.27 2.88
C GLU A 112 -11.55 -8.61 2.32
N VAL A 113 -10.49 -8.43 3.12
CA VAL A 113 -9.20 -7.93 2.67
C VAL A 113 -8.61 -8.88 1.62
N PHE A 114 -8.64 -10.19 1.88
CA PHE A 114 -8.16 -11.20 0.94
C PHE A 114 -8.92 -11.12 -0.40
N LEU A 115 -10.26 -11.08 -0.37
CA LEU A 115 -11.08 -10.94 -1.57
C LEU A 115 -10.77 -9.68 -2.36
N TYR A 116 -10.52 -8.56 -1.65
CA TYR A 116 -10.10 -7.33 -2.30
C TYR A 116 -8.75 -7.51 -3.03
N PHE A 117 -7.73 -8.02 -2.36
CA PHE A 117 -6.42 -8.25 -2.98
C PHE A 117 -6.49 -9.26 -4.13
N GLU A 118 -7.27 -10.34 -3.97
CA GLU A 118 -7.47 -11.30 -5.04
C GLU A 118 -8.07 -10.64 -6.28
N THR A 119 -9.14 -9.88 -6.11
CA THR A 119 -9.91 -9.33 -7.24
C THR A 119 -9.28 -8.07 -7.83
N ALA A 120 -8.79 -7.16 -6.99
CA ALA A 120 -8.29 -5.87 -7.41
C ALA A 120 -6.82 -5.89 -7.88
N ILE A 121 -6.03 -6.86 -7.41
CA ILE A 121 -4.59 -6.92 -7.65
C ILE A 121 -4.20 -8.25 -8.29
N TYR A 122 -4.35 -9.37 -7.58
CA TYR A 122 -3.82 -10.65 -8.02
C TYR A 122 -4.38 -11.13 -9.37
N ARG A 123 -5.69 -10.96 -9.62
CA ARG A 123 -6.31 -11.34 -10.91
C ARG A 123 -5.86 -10.51 -12.10
N ARG A 124 -5.23 -9.35 -11.88
CA ARG A 124 -4.70 -8.50 -12.96
C ARG A 124 -3.37 -9.00 -13.51
N PHE A 125 -2.67 -9.81 -12.73
CA PHE A 125 -1.43 -10.43 -13.17
C PHE A 125 -1.71 -11.57 -14.16
N ASP A 126 -0.80 -11.79 -15.10
CA ASP A 126 -0.82 -12.95 -15.97
C ASP A 126 -0.53 -14.26 -15.17
N LEU A 127 -0.82 -15.41 -15.78
CA LEU A 127 -0.64 -16.69 -15.11
C LEU A 127 0.81 -16.95 -14.64
N PRO A 128 1.86 -16.63 -15.44
CA PRO A 128 3.23 -16.80 -14.99
C PRO A 128 3.58 -15.97 -13.75
N VAL A 129 3.10 -14.71 -13.66
CA VAL A 129 3.34 -13.87 -12.47
C VAL A 129 2.55 -14.39 -11.28
N ARG A 130 1.29 -14.82 -11.47
CA ARG A 130 0.50 -15.42 -10.38
C ARG A 130 1.18 -16.66 -9.80
N ARG A 131 1.71 -17.51 -10.66
CA ARG A 131 2.44 -18.69 -10.23
C ARG A 131 3.70 -18.31 -9.44
N PHE A 132 4.49 -17.39 -9.95
CA PHE A 132 5.67 -16.87 -9.29
C PHE A 132 5.34 -16.33 -7.88
N LEU A 133 4.27 -15.54 -7.73
CA LEU A 133 3.82 -15.03 -6.44
C LEU A 133 3.41 -16.16 -5.47
N LEU A 134 2.71 -17.19 -5.96
CA LEU A 134 2.31 -18.34 -5.13
C LEU A 134 3.50 -19.16 -4.66
N GLU A 135 4.54 -19.30 -5.49
CA GLU A 135 5.75 -20.04 -5.13
C GLU A 135 6.55 -19.30 -4.03
N LEU A 136 6.47 -17.96 -4.00
CA LEU A 136 7.11 -17.13 -2.97
C LEU A 136 6.26 -16.90 -1.72
N ALA A 137 4.95 -17.09 -1.80
CA ALA A 137 4.01 -16.80 -0.70
C ALA A 137 4.31 -17.49 0.66
N PRO A 138 4.96 -18.67 0.73
CA PRO A 138 5.31 -19.29 2.01
C PRO A 138 6.43 -18.57 2.79
N PHE A 139 7.13 -17.61 2.18
CA PHE A 139 8.28 -16.93 2.77
C PHE A 139 7.89 -15.53 3.24
N GLU A 140 8.25 -15.18 4.47
CA GLU A 140 8.02 -13.84 5.04
C GLU A 140 8.89 -12.77 4.37
N SER A 141 10.10 -13.16 3.96
CA SER A 141 11.04 -12.33 3.22
C SER A 141 11.88 -13.19 2.28
N PHE A 142 12.31 -12.61 1.19
CA PHE A 142 13.18 -13.29 0.22
C PHE A 142 14.02 -12.25 -0.53
N ASP A 143 15.19 -12.66 -0.98
CA ASP A 143 16.02 -11.92 -1.90
C ASP A 143 15.86 -12.44 -3.35
N LEU A 144 16.52 -11.79 -4.30
CA LEU A 144 16.45 -12.18 -5.70
C LEU A 144 17.00 -13.59 -5.97
N GLU A 145 18.05 -14.00 -5.25
CA GLU A 145 18.66 -15.32 -5.42
C GLU A 145 17.70 -16.40 -4.96
N MET A 146 17.10 -16.22 -3.81
CA MET A 146 16.07 -17.12 -3.28
C MET A 146 14.84 -17.18 -4.20
N ALA A 147 14.37 -16.04 -4.70
CA ALA A 147 13.25 -15.98 -5.64
C ALA A 147 13.55 -16.78 -6.92
N ARG A 148 14.76 -16.67 -7.47
CA ARG A 148 15.19 -17.47 -8.63
C ARG A 148 15.26 -18.96 -8.34
N MET A 149 15.80 -19.32 -7.19
CA MET A 149 15.94 -20.73 -6.78
C MET A 149 14.59 -21.39 -6.57
N VAL A 150 13.68 -20.73 -5.87
CA VAL A 150 12.36 -21.26 -5.52
C VAL A 150 11.44 -21.36 -6.73
N SER A 151 11.38 -20.31 -7.55
CA SER A 151 10.49 -20.26 -8.72
C SER A 151 11.08 -20.95 -9.96
N GLY A 152 12.39 -21.15 -10.02
CA GLY A 152 13.07 -21.59 -11.24
C GLY A 152 12.92 -20.62 -12.41
N ASP A 153 12.45 -19.39 -12.17
CA ASP A 153 12.22 -18.41 -13.24
C ASP A 153 13.48 -17.55 -13.46
N PRO A 154 14.12 -17.67 -14.63
CA PRO A 154 15.30 -16.85 -14.95
C PRO A 154 14.99 -15.34 -14.98
N ARG A 155 13.73 -14.95 -15.18
CA ARG A 155 13.26 -13.56 -15.19
C ARG A 155 12.72 -13.10 -13.84
N ALA A 156 13.06 -13.77 -12.74
CA ALA A 156 12.59 -13.39 -11.40
C ALA A 156 12.88 -11.92 -11.06
N GLY A 157 14.06 -11.39 -11.46
CA GLY A 157 14.39 -9.97 -11.27
C GLY A 157 13.42 -9.02 -11.98
N GLU A 158 13.17 -9.25 -13.26
CA GLU A 158 12.23 -8.44 -14.05
C GLU A 158 10.81 -8.49 -13.46
N ARG A 159 10.41 -9.65 -12.91
CA ARG A 159 9.09 -9.78 -12.27
C ARG A 159 9.00 -9.04 -10.96
N LEU A 160 10.06 -9.08 -10.14
CA LEU A 160 10.11 -8.35 -8.88
C LEU A 160 10.11 -6.83 -9.10
N ASP A 161 10.84 -6.35 -10.10
CA ASP A 161 10.87 -4.93 -10.46
C ASP A 161 9.49 -4.43 -10.97
N TRP A 162 8.66 -5.34 -11.49
CA TRP A 162 7.35 -5.00 -12.06
C TRP A 162 6.21 -5.09 -11.04
N ILE A 163 6.32 -5.89 -9.97
CA ILE A 163 5.32 -6.07 -8.90
C ILE A 163 5.38 -4.91 -7.91
#